data_6a6000695acdfcc0d8b77c41f19f5f59
#
_entry.id   6a6000695acdfcc0d8b77c41f19f5f59
#
_cell.length_a   1.000
_cell.length_b   1.000
_cell.length_c   1.000
_cell.angle_alpha   90.00
_cell.angle_beta   90.00
_cell.angle_gamma   90.00
#
_symmetry.space_group_name_H-M   'P 1'
#
loop_
_entity.id
_entity.type
_entity.pdbx_description
1 polymer ?
#
loop_
_entity_poly.entity_id
_entity_poly.type
_entity_poly.pdbx_seq_one_letter_code
_entity_poly.pdbx_strand_id
1 'polypeptide(L)'
;MFSINTDNLIITKPLGLFALTATVGFTILNSIVITILTYLELRALMDHLETLRTFCTVVEMQSFTHAANALGISKAVVSRAITGLETRLGVRLFQRTTRHLALTESGEEFYGGCSRVVAELDVLEAGTGERARAPAGVLRLVAHTTAALIELPPLIAGFRARYPAVQLELTLAERPVDLIKEAFDLGIVLPFMLTSELTITRALCRLPLAVVGSPSYLQGRQLPQRPIDLAAFRFVTILASISEPQLRFRRGGEQIAVPLEHDVSSNNAALNKELVMSGAGLGALPLTMVGKELDDGRLVQLLPDFELMSGDAELRLAYRDRGLMTAKVRAFIDYATSYFDARAAQMGHVQQQRTVAGGSGRPS
;
A
#
# COMPACT_ATOMS: atom_id res chain seq x y z
N MET A 1 -70.54 -19.33 -22.66
CA MET A 1 -71.61 -20.15 -23.17
C MET A 1 -72.89 -19.32 -23.10
N PHE A 2 -73.46 -18.96 -24.21
CA PHE A 2 -74.71 -18.21 -24.27
C PHE A 2 -75.88 -19.21 -24.36
N SER A 3 -76.80 -19.12 -23.40
CA SER A 3 -78.00 -19.90 -23.46
C SER A 3 -79.17 -18.96 -23.85
N ILE A 4 -79.87 -19.24 -24.95
CA ILE A 4 -81.02 -18.48 -25.44
C ILE A 4 -82.24 -19.24 -24.97
N ASN A 5 -83.04 -18.64 -24.08
CA ASN A 5 -84.35 -19.17 -23.72
C ASN A 5 -85.46 -18.44 -24.56
N THR A 6 -86.37 -19.19 -25.20
CA THR A 6 -87.26 -18.72 -26.21
C THR A 6 -88.40 -17.85 -25.71
N ASP A 7 -88.63 -17.75 -24.40
CA ASP A 7 -89.68 -16.96 -23.82
C ASP A 7 -89.29 -15.65 -23.17
N ASN A 8 -88.00 -15.46 -22.89
CA ASN A 8 -87.42 -14.22 -22.48
C ASN A 8 -85.92 -14.27 -22.77
N LEU A 9 -85.43 -13.42 -23.63
CA LEU A 9 -84.01 -13.34 -24.01
C LEU A 9 -83.16 -12.88 -22.80
N ILE A 10 -82.90 -13.78 -21.87
CA ILE A 10 -82.02 -13.54 -20.77
C ILE A 10 -80.63 -14.04 -21.20
N ILE A 11 -79.75 -13.11 -21.55
CA ILE A 11 -78.35 -13.40 -21.80
C ILE A 11 -77.68 -13.51 -20.43
N THR A 12 -77.58 -14.72 -19.88
CA THR A 12 -76.79 -14.99 -18.76
C THR A 12 -75.33 -15.20 -19.19
N LYS A 13 -74.59 -14.13 -19.17
CA LYS A 13 -73.12 -14.20 -19.32
C LYS A 13 -72.51 -14.79 -18.05
N PRO A 14 -71.63 -15.77 -18.10
CA PRO A 14 -70.86 -16.11 -16.94
C PRO A 14 -69.80 -14.97 -16.72
N LEU A 15 -70.21 -14.00 -15.89
CA LEU A 15 -69.32 -12.89 -15.45
C LEU A 15 -67.97 -13.40 -14.93
N GLY A 16 -67.92 -14.67 -14.53
CA GLY A 16 -66.68 -15.27 -14.00
C GLY A 16 -65.54 -15.44 -15.02
N LEU A 17 -65.89 -15.74 -16.30
CA LEU A 17 -64.84 -15.99 -17.31
C LEU A 17 -64.20 -14.67 -17.83
N PHE A 18 -65.03 -13.59 -17.94
CA PHE A 18 -64.52 -12.26 -18.30
C PHE A 18 -63.74 -11.62 -17.15
N ALA A 19 -64.19 -11.82 -15.91
CA ALA A 19 -63.46 -11.38 -14.74
C ALA A 19 -62.11 -12.14 -14.58
N LEU A 20 -62.10 -13.44 -14.84
CA LEU A 20 -60.90 -14.28 -14.76
C LEU A 20 -59.90 -13.91 -15.86
N THR A 21 -60.32 -13.69 -17.10
CA THR A 21 -59.44 -13.27 -18.18
C THR A 21 -58.91 -11.84 -18.01
N ALA A 22 -59.72 -10.92 -17.48
CA ALA A 22 -59.31 -9.56 -17.17
C ALA A 22 -58.28 -9.56 -15.98
N THR A 23 -58.54 -10.35 -14.96
CA THR A 23 -57.63 -10.47 -13.79
C THR A 23 -56.31 -11.13 -14.18
N VAL A 24 -56.35 -12.20 -14.98
CA VAL A 24 -55.12 -12.87 -15.44
C VAL A 24 -54.33 -11.95 -16.39
N GLY A 25 -55.03 -11.25 -17.31
CA GLY A 25 -54.40 -10.27 -18.21
C GLY A 25 -53.74 -9.12 -17.44
N PHE A 26 -54.37 -8.59 -16.40
CA PHE A 26 -53.85 -7.52 -15.54
C PHE A 26 -52.65 -8.01 -14.71
N THR A 27 -52.70 -9.23 -14.20
CA THR A 27 -51.61 -9.83 -13.43
C THR A 27 -50.35 -10.08 -14.30
N ILE A 28 -50.56 -10.58 -15.53
CA ILE A 28 -49.48 -10.78 -16.49
C ILE A 28 -48.88 -9.43 -16.91
N LEU A 29 -49.70 -8.43 -17.18
CA LEU A 29 -49.24 -7.09 -17.58
C LEU A 29 -48.44 -6.44 -16.45
N ASN A 30 -48.90 -6.51 -15.21
CA ASN A 30 -48.17 -6.02 -14.04
C ASN A 30 -46.83 -6.78 -13.83
N SER A 31 -46.85 -8.11 -13.99
CA SER A 31 -45.62 -8.90 -13.90
C SER A 31 -44.60 -8.51 -14.97
N ILE A 32 -45.03 -8.27 -16.20
CA ILE A 32 -44.15 -7.79 -17.29
C ILE A 32 -43.64 -6.40 -17.00
N VAL A 33 -44.48 -5.47 -16.53
CA VAL A 33 -44.08 -4.10 -16.19
C VAL A 33 -43.08 -4.10 -15.04
N ILE A 34 -43.30 -4.87 -13.96
CA ILE A 34 -42.37 -5.01 -12.86
C ILE A 34 -41.05 -5.59 -13.35
N THR A 35 -41.07 -6.63 -14.18
CA THR A 35 -39.85 -7.25 -14.73
C THR A 35 -39.07 -6.25 -15.59
N ILE A 36 -39.74 -5.46 -16.43
CA ILE A 36 -39.12 -4.43 -17.27
C ILE A 36 -38.51 -3.33 -16.38
N LEU A 37 -39.24 -2.85 -15.37
CA LEU A 37 -38.74 -1.82 -14.43
C LEU A 37 -37.53 -2.32 -13.68
N THR A 38 -37.60 -3.53 -13.13
CA THR A 38 -36.46 -4.15 -12.41
C THR A 38 -35.25 -4.32 -13.34
N TYR A 39 -35.48 -4.74 -14.60
CA TYR A 39 -34.41 -4.85 -15.60
C TYR A 39 -33.80 -3.48 -15.94
N LEU A 40 -34.59 -2.44 -16.08
CA LEU A 40 -34.15 -1.08 -16.37
C LEU A 40 -33.36 -0.49 -15.17
N GLU A 41 -33.83 -0.73 -13.95
CA GLU A 41 -33.10 -0.31 -12.72
C GLU A 41 -31.76 -1.04 -12.57
N LEU A 42 -31.75 -2.37 -12.81
CA LEU A 42 -30.52 -3.17 -12.75
C LEU A 42 -29.52 -2.71 -13.83
N ARG A 43 -30.00 -2.43 -15.03
CA ARG A 43 -29.19 -1.90 -16.13
C ARG A 43 -28.63 -0.52 -15.82
N ALA A 44 -29.43 0.37 -15.25
CA ALA A 44 -28.97 1.70 -14.83
C ALA A 44 -27.89 1.62 -13.72
N LEU A 45 -28.01 0.65 -12.80
CA LEU A 45 -27.00 0.39 -11.78
C LEU A 45 -25.71 -0.14 -12.39
N MET A 46 -25.78 -1.08 -13.35
CA MET A 46 -24.61 -1.60 -14.07
C MET A 46 -23.92 -0.49 -14.88
N ASP A 47 -24.67 0.33 -15.61
CA ASP A 47 -24.13 1.49 -16.34
C ASP A 47 -23.46 2.49 -15.39
N HIS A 48 -23.95 2.59 -14.15
CA HIS A 48 -23.34 3.46 -13.16
C HIS A 48 -21.97 2.93 -12.69
N LEU A 49 -21.85 1.66 -12.37
CA LEU A 49 -20.59 1.04 -11.96
C LEU A 49 -19.54 1.11 -13.08
N GLU A 50 -19.95 0.87 -14.33
CA GLU A 50 -19.05 1.05 -15.47
C GLU A 50 -18.60 2.51 -15.65
N THR A 51 -19.47 3.47 -15.35
CA THR A 51 -19.12 4.89 -15.36
C THR A 51 -18.09 5.22 -14.29
N LEU A 52 -18.22 4.65 -13.07
CA LEU A 52 -17.22 4.83 -12.01
C LEU A 52 -15.88 4.20 -12.39
N ARG A 53 -15.87 2.99 -12.98
CA ARG A 53 -14.66 2.36 -13.53
C ARG A 53 -14.00 3.24 -14.60
N THR A 54 -14.81 3.76 -15.52
CA THR A 54 -14.33 4.67 -16.58
C THR A 54 -13.69 5.92 -16.00
N PHE A 55 -14.29 6.52 -14.97
CA PHE A 55 -13.73 7.68 -14.29
C PHE A 55 -12.36 7.34 -13.64
N CYS A 56 -12.28 6.27 -12.87
CA CYS A 56 -11.03 5.84 -12.26
C CYS A 56 -9.93 5.59 -13.30
N THR A 57 -10.27 4.91 -14.40
CA THR A 57 -9.31 4.64 -15.49
C THR A 57 -8.83 5.93 -16.18
N VAL A 58 -9.71 6.93 -16.38
CA VAL A 58 -9.31 8.23 -16.95
C VAL A 58 -8.34 8.96 -16.03
N VAL A 59 -8.57 8.93 -14.72
CA VAL A 59 -7.67 9.53 -13.71
C VAL A 59 -6.31 8.82 -13.73
N GLU A 60 -6.31 7.50 -13.71
CA GLU A 60 -5.09 6.67 -13.67
C GLU A 60 -4.23 6.83 -14.92
N MET A 61 -4.87 6.87 -16.09
CA MET A 61 -4.18 7.03 -17.38
C MET A 61 -3.85 8.47 -17.72
N GLN A 62 -4.36 9.44 -16.97
CA GLN A 62 -4.23 10.87 -17.23
C GLN A 62 -4.57 11.26 -18.68
N SER A 63 -5.43 10.46 -19.35
CA SER A 63 -5.74 10.60 -20.76
C SER A 63 -7.05 9.91 -21.12
N PHE A 64 -8.00 10.66 -21.70
CA PHE A 64 -9.22 10.08 -22.25
C PHE A 64 -8.97 9.07 -23.37
N THR A 65 -7.91 9.26 -24.15
CA THR A 65 -7.57 8.37 -25.26
C THR A 65 -6.95 7.08 -24.76
N HIS A 66 -6.01 7.16 -23.80
CA HIS A 66 -5.41 5.96 -23.20
C HIS A 66 -6.45 5.16 -22.40
N ALA A 67 -7.32 5.83 -21.65
CA ALA A 67 -8.42 5.17 -20.95
C ALA A 67 -9.39 4.45 -21.90
N ALA A 68 -9.73 5.07 -23.02
CA ALA A 68 -10.57 4.46 -24.05
C ALA A 68 -9.96 3.17 -24.61
N ASN A 69 -8.65 3.20 -24.92
CA ASN A 69 -7.92 2.03 -25.39
C ASN A 69 -7.85 0.92 -24.32
N ALA A 70 -7.58 1.28 -23.07
CA ALA A 70 -7.53 0.33 -21.96
C ALA A 70 -8.86 -0.35 -21.67
N LEU A 71 -9.98 0.38 -21.86
CA LEU A 71 -11.34 -0.12 -21.65
C LEU A 71 -11.94 -0.80 -22.91
N GLY A 72 -11.27 -0.74 -24.05
CA GLY A 72 -11.79 -1.29 -25.32
C GLY A 72 -13.01 -0.55 -25.87
N ILE A 73 -13.18 0.75 -25.54
CA ILE A 73 -14.32 1.58 -25.97
C ILE A 73 -13.83 2.83 -26.70
N SER A 74 -14.75 3.55 -27.37
CA SER A 74 -14.35 4.78 -28.06
C SER A 74 -14.16 5.95 -27.09
N LYS A 75 -13.26 6.90 -27.44
CA LYS A 75 -13.05 8.14 -26.69
C LYS A 75 -14.35 8.94 -26.50
N ALA A 76 -15.26 8.90 -27.48
CA ALA A 76 -16.55 9.56 -27.38
C ALA A 76 -17.44 8.95 -26.27
N VAL A 77 -17.39 7.64 -26.08
CA VAL A 77 -18.10 6.94 -25.01
C VAL A 77 -17.52 7.34 -23.65
N VAL A 78 -16.20 7.31 -23.49
CA VAL A 78 -15.52 7.77 -22.27
C VAL A 78 -15.92 9.22 -21.93
N SER A 79 -15.86 10.12 -22.90
CA SER A 79 -16.21 11.54 -22.69
C SER A 79 -17.68 11.71 -22.27
N ARG A 80 -18.60 10.97 -22.86
CA ARG A 80 -20.04 11.00 -22.47
C ARG A 80 -20.25 10.45 -21.06
N ALA A 81 -19.58 9.37 -20.70
CA ALA A 81 -19.66 8.78 -19.36
C ALA A 81 -19.22 9.79 -18.30
N ILE A 82 -18.07 10.45 -18.50
CA ILE A 82 -17.56 11.47 -17.57
C ILE A 82 -18.49 12.69 -17.49
N THR A 83 -18.96 13.20 -18.64
CA THR A 83 -19.91 14.33 -18.66
C THR A 83 -21.21 13.98 -17.94
N GLY A 84 -21.73 12.76 -18.13
CA GLY A 84 -22.92 12.27 -17.44
C GLY A 84 -22.69 12.15 -15.92
N LEU A 85 -21.50 11.71 -15.48
CA LEU A 85 -21.11 11.64 -14.09
C LEU A 85 -21.07 13.04 -13.45
N GLU A 86 -20.36 13.99 -14.08
CA GLU A 86 -20.27 15.38 -13.63
C GLU A 86 -21.67 16.04 -13.54
N THR A 87 -22.53 15.79 -14.52
CA THR A 87 -23.92 16.31 -14.53
C THR A 87 -24.74 15.77 -13.37
N ARG A 88 -24.63 14.48 -13.07
CA ARG A 88 -25.35 13.84 -11.97
C ARG A 88 -24.85 14.31 -10.60
N LEU A 89 -23.55 14.51 -10.45
CA LEU A 89 -22.95 15.00 -9.21
C LEU A 89 -23.12 16.50 -9.02
N GLY A 90 -23.44 17.24 -10.09
CA GLY A 90 -23.56 18.70 -10.07
C GLY A 90 -22.23 19.44 -9.95
N VAL A 91 -21.10 18.74 -10.10
CA VAL A 91 -19.76 19.31 -9.96
C VAL A 91 -18.85 18.87 -11.11
N ARG A 92 -17.84 19.67 -11.42
CA ARG A 92 -16.79 19.29 -12.34
C ARG A 92 -15.75 18.45 -11.62
N LEU A 93 -15.36 17.33 -12.22
CA LEU A 93 -14.33 16.44 -11.69
C LEU A 93 -12.96 16.69 -12.36
N PHE A 94 -12.98 17.16 -13.62
CA PHE A 94 -11.75 17.48 -14.35
C PHE A 94 -11.65 18.97 -14.69
N GLN A 95 -10.44 19.51 -14.56
CA GLN A 95 -10.08 20.83 -15.09
C GLN A 95 -9.85 20.70 -16.60
N ARG A 96 -10.63 21.45 -17.38
CA ARG A 96 -10.45 21.50 -18.85
C ARG A 96 -9.36 22.50 -19.20
N THR A 97 -8.08 22.11 -19.07
CA THR A 97 -6.97 22.86 -19.64
C THR A 97 -6.47 22.17 -20.89
N THR A 98 -6.01 22.96 -21.87
CA THR A 98 -5.60 22.47 -23.20
C THR A 98 -4.29 21.69 -23.19
N ARG A 99 -3.55 21.67 -22.08
CA ARG A 99 -2.21 21.07 -22.00
C ARG A 99 -2.10 19.85 -21.08
N HIS A 100 -2.89 19.76 -20.02
CA HIS A 100 -2.86 18.63 -19.08
C HIS A 100 -4.25 18.31 -18.56
N LEU A 101 -4.53 17.04 -18.37
CA LEU A 101 -5.72 16.56 -17.67
C LEU A 101 -5.42 16.58 -16.16
N ALA A 102 -6.10 17.44 -15.43
CA ALA A 102 -5.98 17.52 -13.97
C ALA A 102 -7.35 17.36 -13.32
N LEU A 103 -7.37 16.82 -12.11
CA LEU A 103 -8.57 16.79 -11.29
C LEU A 103 -8.87 18.16 -10.69
N THR A 104 -10.13 18.41 -10.38
CA THR A 104 -10.54 19.47 -9.43
C THR A 104 -10.39 18.93 -8.01
N GLU A 105 -10.47 19.79 -6.99
CA GLU A 105 -10.53 19.38 -5.58
C GLU A 105 -11.65 18.37 -5.34
N SER A 106 -12.86 18.64 -5.84
CA SER A 106 -13.98 17.67 -5.81
C SER A 106 -13.68 16.39 -6.58
N GLY A 107 -12.89 16.46 -7.65
CA GLY A 107 -12.45 15.32 -8.43
C GLY A 107 -11.48 14.42 -7.64
N GLU A 108 -10.55 15.00 -6.89
CA GLU A 108 -9.61 14.28 -6.04
C GLU A 108 -10.34 13.56 -4.90
N GLU A 109 -11.23 14.27 -4.20
CA GLU A 109 -12.04 13.70 -3.13
C GLU A 109 -12.92 12.55 -3.64
N PHE A 110 -13.63 12.78 -4.76
CA PHE A 110 -14.47 11.77 -5.39
C PHE A 110 -13.67 10.56 -5.86
N TYR A 111 -12.47 10.77 -6.43
CA TYR A 111 -11.59 9.70 -6.88
C TYR A 111 -11.15 8.80 -5.70
N GLY A 112 -10.77 9.38 -4.56
CA GLY A 112 -10.41 8.63 -3.36
C GLY A 112 -11.55 7.73 -2.84
N GLY A 113 -12.81 8.17 -2.96
CA GLY A 113 -13.99 7.35 -2.65
C GLY A 113 -14.30 6.31 -3.72
N CYS A 114 -14.32 6.74 -4.98
CA CYS A 114 -14.70 5.94 -6.14
C CYS A 114 -13.74 4.76 -6.38
N SER A 115 -12.44 4.99 -6.32
CA SER A 115 -11.42 3.95 -6.50
C SER A 115 -11.56 2.81 -5.49
N ARG A 116 -11.99 3.11 -4.26
CA ARG A 116 -12.27 2.10 -3.23
C ARG A 116 -13.46 1.23 -3.60
N VAL A 117 -14.58 1.86 -3.99
CA VAL A 117 -15.81 1.13 -4.37
C VAL A 117 -15.57 0.22 -5.58
N VAL A 118 -14.86 0.72 -6.59
CA VAL A 118 -14.50 -0.06 -7.79
C VAL A 118 -13.59 -1.24 -7.41
N ALA A 119 -12.60 -1.02 -6.54
CA ALA A 119 -11.74 -2.09 -6.07
C ALA A 119 -12.49 -3.16 -5.26
N GLU A 120 -13.47 -2.75 -4.42
CA GLU A 120 -14.33 -3.65 -3.68
C GLU A 120 -15.19 -4.51 -4.61
N LEU A 121 -15.74 -3.90 -5.65
CA LEU A 121 -16.51 -4.62 -6.66
C LEU A 121 -15.66 -5.64 -7.43
N ASP A 122 -14.43 -5.26 -7.82
CA ASP A 122 -13.50 -6.15 -8.49
C ASP A 122 -13.18 -7.39 -7.64
N VAL A 123 -13.09 -7.23 -6.32
CA VAL A 123 -12.89 -8.34 -5.37
C VAL A 123 -14.11 -9.25 -5.30
N LEU A 124 -15.33 -8.68 -5.24
CA LEU A 124 -16.56 -9.45 -5.22
C LEU A 124 -16.75 -10.25 -6.52
N GLU A 125 -16.47 -9.64 -7.66
CA GLU A 125 -16.52 -10.32 -8.97
C GLU A 125 -15.45 -11.41 -9.10
N ALA A 126 -14.25 -11.20 -8.52
CA ALA A 126 -13.19 -12.22 -8.50
C ALA A 126 -13.51 -13.41 -7.58
N GLY A 127 -14.29 -13.18 -6.51
CA GLY A 127 -14.69 -14.24 -5.57
C GLY A 127 -15.72 -15.22 -6.11
N THR A 128 -16.43 -14.85 -7.20
CA THR A 128 -17.50 -15.66 -7.81
C THR A 128 -17.05 -16.45 -9.06
N GLY A 129 -15.82 -16.23 -9.56
CA GLY A 129 -15.29 -16.91 -10.74
C GLY A 129 -13.93 -17.56 -10.46
N GLU A 130 -13.78 -18.84 -10.75
CA GLU A 130 -12.56 -19.68 -10.61
C GLU A 130 -11.36 -19.23 -11.48
N ARG A 131 -11.41 -18.05 -12.05
CA ARG A 131 -10.26 -17.42 -12.73
C ARG A 131 -9.90 -16.13 -12.02
N ALA A 132 -8.98 -16.23 -11.05
CA ALA A 132 -8.26 -15.06 -10.58
C ALA A 132 -7.78 -14.26 -11.81
N ARG A 133 -8.39 -13.09 -12.07
CA ARG A 133 -7.87 -12.18 -13.10
C ARG A 133 -6.40 -11.94 -12.78
N ALA A 134 -5.55 -12.06 -13.78
CA ALA A 134 -4.12 -11.80 -13.61
C ALA A 134 -3.93 -10.41 -12.99
N PRO A 135 -3.01 -10.27 -12.01
CA PRO A 135 -2.75 -8.98 -11.39
C PRO A 135 -2.43 -7.91 -12.43
N ALA A 136 -3.18 -6.81 -12.44
CA ALA A 136 -3.02 -5.72 -13.40
C ALA A 136 -3.47 -4.38 -12.80
N GLY A 137 -3.10 -3.26 -13.44
CA GLY A 137 -3.46 -1.89 -13.05
C GLY A 137 -2.44 -1.24 -12.13
N VAL A 138 -2.75 -0.05 -11.59
CA VAL A 138 -1.85 0.74 -10.75
C VAL A 138 -1.91 0.27 -9.30
N LEU A 139 -0.75 -0.01 -8.71
CA LEU A 139 -0.56 -0.34 -7.30
C LEU A 139 0.19 0.80 -6.62
N ARG A 140 -0.47 1.46 -5.66
CA ARG A 140 0.05 2.62 -4.93
C ARG A 140 0.66 2.18 -3.61
N LEU A 141 1.95 2.42 -3.48
CA LEU A 141 2.76 2.04 -2.32
C LEU A 141 3.29 3.29 -1.62
N VAL A 142 3.17 3.33 -0.30
CA VAL A 142 3.96 4.24 0.52
C VAL A 142 5.08 3.46 1.21
N ALA A 143 6.29 4.02 1.24
CA ALA A 143 7.42 3.37 1.89
C ALA A 143 8.23 4.35 2.73
N HIS A 144 8.79 3.85 3.84
CA HIS A 144 9.81 4.60 4.58
C HIS A 144 11.06 4.75 3.74
N THR A 145 11.64 5.97 3.69
CA THR A 145 12.76 6.29 2.79
C THR A 145 13.96 5.36 2.97
N THR A 146 14.32 5.02 4.22
CA THR A 146 15.44 4.10 4.51
C THR A 146 15.20 2.72 3.90
N ALA A 147 13.98 2.17 4.04
CA ALA A 147 13.61 0.89 3.45
C ALA A 147 13.61 0.96 1.91
N ALA A 148 13.13 2.07 1.36
CA ALA A 148 13.07 2.28 -0.08
C ALA A 148 14.45 2.26 -0.73
N LEU A 149 15.45 2.87 -0.12
CA LEU A 149 16.78 2.95 -0.70
C LEU A 149 17.54 1.60 -0.70
N ILE A 150 17.22 0.72 0.24
CA ILE A 150 18.00 -0.50 0.46
C ILE A 150 17.26 -1.75 -0.01
N GLU A 151 15.99 -1.89 0.39
CA GLU A 151 15.25 -3.14 0.27
C GLU A 151 14.32 -3.16 -0.94
N LEU A 152 13.78 -2.00 -1.37
CA LEU A 152 12.77 -1.96 -2.42
C LEU A 152 13.30 -2.18 -3.85
N PRO A 153 14.49 -1.70 -4.26
CA PRO A 153 14.92 -1.84 -5.65
C PRO A 153 14.92 -3.29 -6.15
N PRO A 154 15.54 -4.26 -5.45
CA PRO A 154 15.51 -5.66 -5.89
C PRO A 154 14.12 -6.31 -5.75
N LEU A 155 13.34 -5.96 -4.71
CA LEU A 155 11.96 -6.42 -4.54
C LEU A 155 11.09 -6.00 -5.72
N ILE A 156 11.15 -4.72 -6.11
CA ILE A 156 10.36 -4.14 -7.19
C ILE A 156 10.78 -4.72 -8.54
N ALA A 157 12.09 -4.85 -8.79
CA ALA A 157 12.58 -5.42 -10.03
C ALA A 157 12.05 -6.85 -10.24
N GLY A 158 12.13 -7.68 -9.21
CA GLY A 158 11.62 -9.05 -9.27
C GLY A 158 10.08 -9.13 -9.37
N PHE A 159 9.37 -8.28 -8.64
CA PHE A 159 7.90 -8.21 -8.72
C PHE A 159 7.45 -7.80 -10.12
N ARG A 160 8.05 -6.78 -10.72
CA ARG A 160 7.72 -6.31 -12.07
C ARG A 160 8.03 -7.33 -13.15
N ALA A 161 9.12 -8.12 -12.99
CA ALA A 161 9.42 -9.20 -13.91
C ALA A 161 8.33 -10.30 -13.90
N ARG A 162 7.74 -10.56 -12.72
CA ARG A 162 6.69 -11.58 -12.56
C ARG A 162 5.29 -11.07 -12.93
N TYR A 163 5.01 -9.78 -12.71
CA TYR A 163 3.69 -9.16 -12.92
C TYR A 163 3.80 -7.89 -13.79
N PRO A 164 4.15 -8.02 -15.09
CA PRO A 164 4.43 -6.87 -15.96
C PRO A 164 3.22 -5.95 -16.20
N ALA A 165 2.00 -6.47 -16.03
CA ALA A 165 0.77 -5.70 -16.16
C ALA A 165 0.43 -4.83 -14.94
N VAL A 166 1.21 -4.93 -13.84
CA VAL A 166 1.06 -4.07 -12.67
C VAL A 166 2.01 -2.89 -12.77
N GLN A 167 1.47 -1.69 -12.82
CA GLN A 167 2.23 -0.44 -12.69
C GLN A 167 2.38 -0.10 -11.22
N LEU A 168 3.58 0.31 -10.79
CA LEU A 168 3.85 0.72 -9.40
C LEU A 168 4.01 2.23 -9.31
N GLU A 169 3.26 2.84 -8.38
CA GLU A 169 3.46 4.21 -7.94
C GLU A 169 3.99 4.18 -6.50
N LEU A 170 5.18 4.77 -6.29
CA LEU A 170 5.85 4.76 -4.99
C LEU A 170 5.94 6.18 -4.44
N THR A 171 5.44 6.34 -3.23
CA THR A 171 5.59 7.56 -2.43
C THR A 171 6.51 7.25 -1.26
N LEU A 172 7.53 8.10 -1.06
CA LEU A 172 8.42 7.98 0.10
C LEU A 172 7.97 8.95 1.19
N ALA A 173 7.91 8.44 2.43
CA ALA A 173 7.48 9.24 3.56
C ALA A 173 8.29 8.90 4.82
N GLU A 174 8.46 9.90 5.69
CA GLU A 174 9.08 9.77 7.00
C GLU A 174 8.19 10.34 8.10
N ARG A 175 6.90 10.36 7.82
CA ARG A 175 5.84 10.84 8.70
C ARG A 175 4.78 9.77 8.90
N PRO A 176 3.95 9.91 9.93
CA PRO A 176 2.74 9.12 10.03
C PRO A 176 1.88 9.21 8.77
N VAL A 177 1.33 8.08 8.33
CA VAL A 177 0.49 7.96 7.13
C VAL A 177 -0.81 7.22 7.46
N ASP A 178 -1.88 7.68 6.84
CA ASP A 178 -3.17 6.99 6.85
C ASP A 178 -3.39 6.41 5.44
N LEU A 179 -3.20 5.09 5.31
CA LEU A 179 -3.32 4.40 4.02
C LEU A 179 -4.69 4.62 3.36
N ILE A 180 -5.73 4.81 4.17
CA ILE A 180 -7.11 4.98 3.68
C ILE A 180 -7.32 6.39 3.16
N LYS A 181 -6.99 7.40 3.96
CA LYS A 181 -7.21 8.81 3.61
C LYS A 181 -6.31 9.25 2.45
N GLU A 182 -5.09 8.73 2.39
CA GLU A 182 -4.10 9.08 1.38
C GLU A 182 -4.15 8.16 0.14
N ALA A 183 -5.14 7.27 0.05
CA ALA A 183 -5.40 6.38 -1.08
C ALA A 183 -4.22 5.45 -1.46
N PHE A 184 -3.43 5.00 -0.49
CA PHE A 184 -2.44 3.95 -0.70
C PHE A 184 -3.05 2.56 -0.61
N ASP A 185 -2.65 1.67 -1.50
CA ASP A 185 -3.04 0.25 -1.48
C ASP A 185 -2.26 -0.52 -0.39
N LEU A 186 -0.98 -0.19 -0.22
CA LEU A 186 -0.02 -0.86 0.66
C LEU A 186 0.99 0.12 1.25
N GLY A 187 1.55 -0.23 2.42
CA GLY A 187 2.68 0.46 3.03
C GLY A 187 3.83 -0.50 3.36
N ILE A 188 5.08 -0.08 3.09
CA ILE A 188 6.29 -0.70 3.65
C ILE A 188 6.90 0.30 4.62
N VAL A 189 6.56 0.14 5.89
CA VAL A 189 6.64 1.19 6.89
C VAL A 189 7.31 0.73 8.17
N LEU A 190 7.73 1.69 8.99
CA LEU A 190 8.10 1.46 10.38
C LEU A 190 6.89 1.65 11.30
N PRO A 191 6.86 1.04 12.50
CA PRO A 191 5.70 1.06 13.40
C PRO A 191 5.15 2.46 13.69
N PHE A 192 6.01 3.45 13.88
CA PHE A 192 5.61 4.83 14.20
C PHE A 192 4.86 5.55 13.07
N MET A 193 4.93 5.02 11.86
CA MET A 193 4.25 5.63 10.68
C MET A 193 2.77 5.28 10.61
N LEU A 194 2.28 4.33 11.37
CA LEU A 194 0.89 3.87 11.30
C LEU A 194 0.01 4.64 12.27
N THR A 195 -1.05 5.24 11.76
CA THR A 195 -2.01 6.04 12.55
C THR A 195 -3.35 5.34 12.78
N SER A 196 -3.63 4.26 12.04
CA SER A 196 -4.93 3.60 12.07
C SER A 196 -4.83 2.18 12.64
N GLU A 197 -5.66 1.87 13.63
CA GLU A 197 -5.82 0.52 14.17
C GLU A 197 -6.48 -0.46 13.18
N LEU A 198 -7.13 0.06 12.14
CA LEU A 198 -7.76 -0.74 11.08
C LEU A 198 -6.75 -1.29 10.05
N THR A 199 -5.48 -0.98 10.23
CA THR A 199 -4.41 -1.43 9.34
C THR A 199 -3.84 -2.76 9.83
N ILE A 200 -3.92 -3.77 8.97
CA ILE A 200 -3.25 -5.05 9.21
C ILE A 200 -1.76 -4.87 8.94
N THR A 201 -0.93 -5.34 9.85
CA THR A 201 0.52 -5.29 9.68
C THR A 201 1.13 -6.68 9.73
N ARG A 202 2.15 -6.90 8.90
CA ARG A 202 2.99 -8.09 8.92
C ARG A 202 4.45 -7.67 8.99
N ALA A 203 5.20 -8.20 9.95
CA ALA A 203 6.65 -8.00 10.00
C ALA A 203 7.30 -8.58 8.74
N LEU A 204 8.20 -7.83 8.12
CA LEU A 204 8.98 -8.23 6.95
C LEU A 204 10.41 -8.58 7.37
N CYS A 205 11.09 -7.65 7.99
CA CYS A 205 12.45 -7.87 8.49
C CYS A 205 12.79 -6.88 9.61
N ARG A 206 13.81 -7.21 10.37
CA ARG A 206 14.47 -6.27 11.28
C ARG A 206 15.64 -5.61 10.57
N LEU A 207 15.86 -4.35 10.84
CA LEU A 207 16.98 -3.57 10.36
C LEU A 207 18.01 -3.47 11.51
N PRO A 208 19.00 -4.37 11.59
CA PRO A 208 19.98 -4.33 12.65
C PRO A 208 20.78 -3.02 12.54
N LEU A 209 20.93 -2.33 13.68
CA LEU A 209 21.68 -1.09 13.78
C LEU A 209 23.12 -1.36 14.25
N ALA A 210 24.03 -0.49 13.83
CA ALA A 210 25.37 -0.41 14.37
C ALA A 210 25.67 1.02 14.83
N VAL A 211 26.45 1.17 15.89
CA VAL A 211 27.03 2.45 16.25
C VAL A 211 28.27 2.65 15.38
N VAL A 212 28.29 3.74 14.64
CA VAL A 212 29.38 4.03 13.70
C VAL A 212 29.86 5.46 13.83
N GLY A 213 31.10 5.69 13.45
CA GLY A 213 31.72 7.02 13.36
C GLY A 213 32.75 7.08 12.25
N SER A 214 32.97 8.26 11.67
CA SER A 214 34.03 8.44 10.68
C SER A 214 35.43 8.44 11.36
N PRO A 215 36.48 7.98 10.66
CA PRO A 215 37.84 8.05 11.15
C PRO A 215 38.25 9.48 11.57
N SER A 216 37.79 10.49 10.84
CA SER A 216 38.10 11.89 11.14
C SER A 216 37.50 12.34 12.48
N TYR A 217 36.27 11.92 12.80
CA TYR A 217 35.68 12.22 14.11
C TYR A 217 36.35 11.48 15.25
N LEU A 218 36.81 10.24 15.03
CA LEU A 218 37.41 9.38 16.03
C LEU A 218 38.90 9.70 16.29
N GLN A 219 39.55 10.42 15.38
CA GLN A 219 40.95 10.74 15.45
C GLN A 219 41.30 11.48 16.76
N GLY A 220 42.28 10.97 17.51
CA GLY A 220 42.72 11.56 18.78
C GLY A 220 41.79 11.30 19.97
N ARG A 221 40.69 10.54 19.78
CA ARG A 221 39.78 10.16 20.86
C ARG A 221 40.04 8.73 21.31
N GLN A 222 39.86 8.48 22.60
CA GLN A 222 39.84 7.11 23.12
C GLN A 222 38.57 6.42 22.68
N LEU A 223 38.68 5.28 21.98
CA LEU A 223 37.53 4.52 21.52
C LEU A 223 36.75 3.90 22.68
N PRO A 224 35.39 3.90 22.64
CA PRO A 224 34.58 3.32 23.70
C PRO A 224 34.79 1.81 23.77
N GLN A 225 34.96 1.29 24.97
CA GLN A 225 35.11 -0.15 25.26
C GLN A 225 33.80 -0.73 25.83
N ARG A 226 32.96 0.10 26.41
CA ARG A 226 31.67 -0.27 27.01
C ARG A 226 30.60 0.72 26.55
N PRO A 227 29.33 0.29 26.52
CA PRO A 227 28.22 1.17 26.12
C PRO A 227 28.19 2.52 26.85
N ILE A 228 28.47 2.53 28.16
CA ILE A 228 28.44 3.77 28.95
C ILE A 228 29.50 4.80 28.51
N ASP A 229 30.59 4.37 27.90
CA ASP A 229 31.63 5.25 27.41
C ASP A 229 31.16 6.13 26.24
N LEU A 230 30.06 5.75 25.59
CA LEU A 230 29.41 6.53 24.51
C LEU A 230 28.86 7.88 24.99
N ALA A 231 28.59 8.04 26.28
CA ALA A 231 28.15 9.30 26.87
C ALA A 231 29.17 10.45 26.69
N ALA A 232 30.44 10.13 26.40
CA ALA A 232 31.48 11.13 26.11
C ALA A 232 31.49 11.61 24.66
N PHE A 233 30.62 11.11 23.82
CA PHE A 233 30.55 11.40 22.37
C PHE A 233 29.31 12.17 21.99
N ARG A 234 29.41 12.99 20.96
CA ARG A 234 28.27 13.62 20.31
C ARG A 234 27.67 12.70 19.24
N PHE A 235 26.36 12.71 19.13
CA PHE A 235 25.63 11.90 18.18
C PHE A 235 24.86 12.73 17.14
N VAL A 236 24.70 12.14 15.99
CA VAL A 236 23.66 12.49 15.03
C VAL A 236 22.52 11.50 15.26
N THR A 237 21.36 11.99 15.68
CA THR A 237 20.25 11.15 16.13
C THR A 237 19.03 11.23 15.23
N ILE A 238 18.08 10.33 15.44
CA ILE A 238 16.71 10.49 14.96
C ILE A 238 15.99 11.49 15.87
N LEU A 239 15.00 12.23 15.32
CA LEU A 239 14.19 13.18 16.08
C LEU A 239 13.58 12.52 17.32
N ALA A 240 13.61 13.21 18.46
CA ALA A 240 13.03 12.73 19.71
C ALA A 240 11.51 12.45 19.64
N SER A 241 10.82 13.08 18.69
CA SER A 241 9.40 12.79 18.40
C SER A 241 9.17 11.42 17.76
N ILE A 242 10.21 10.78 17.20
CA ILE A 242 10.16 9.46 16.57
C ILE A 242 10.74 8.40 17.50
N SER A 243 11.91 8.68 18.10
CA SER A 243 12.60 7.74 18.98
C SER A 243 13.35 8.51 20.06
N GLU A 244 13.23 8.02 21.29
CA GLU A 244 13.94 8.58 22.42
C GLU A 244 15.46 8.57 22.16
N PRO A 245 16.20 9.67 22.45
CA PRO A 245 17.63 9.76 22.18
C PRO A 245 18.45 8.93 23.21
N GLN A 246 18.27 7.62 23.15
CA GLN A 246 19.02 6.64 23.95
C GLN A 246 19.32 5.39 23.12
N LEU A 247 20.41 4.72 23.43
CA LEU A 247 20.71 3.41 22.90
C LEU A 247 20.57 2.37 24.00
N ARG A 248 20.01 1.22 23.66
CA ARG A 248 19.91 0.07 24.55
C ARG A 248 20.75 -1.05 23.99
N PHE A 249 21.66 -1.53 24.82
CA PHE A 249 22.56 -2.64 24.49
C PHE A 249 22.20 -3.87 25.30
N ARG A 250 22.51 -5.04 24.77
CA ARG A 250 22.41 -6.32 25.46
C ARG A 250 23.73 -7.08 25.34
N ARG A 251 24.21 -7.64 26.47
CA ARG A 251 25.33 -8.58 26.50
C ARG A 251 25.15 -9.53 27.69
N GLY A 252 25.17 -10.86 27.43
CA GLY A 252 25.08 -11.86 28.50
C GLY A 252 23.80 -11.80 29.35
N GLY A 253 22.68 -11.28 28.80
CA GLY A 253 21.39 -11.12 29.50
C GLY A 253 21.25 -9.77 30.24
N GLU A 254 22.27 -8.99 30.40
CA GLU A 254 22.22 -7.64 30.97
C GLU A 254 21.83 -6.63 29.90
N GLN A 255 20.95 -5.68 30.26
CA GLN A 255 20.55 -4.56 29.41
C GLN A 255 21.15 -3.26 29.94
N ILE A 256 21.77 -2.51 29.07
CA ILE A 256 22.42 -1.24 29.39
C ILE A 256 21.80 -0.15 28.52
N ALA A 257 21.16 0.84 29.14
CA ALA A 257 20.62 2.02 28.46
C ALA A 257 21.62 3.18 28.58
N VAL A 258 21.90 3.84 27.46
CA VAL A 258 22.82 4.97 27.39
C VAL A 258 22.11 6.15 26.77
N PRO A 259 21.85 7.23 27.50
CA PRO A 259 21.33 8.45 26.94
C PRO A 259 22.34 9.08 25.98
N LEU A 260 21.86 9.69 24.90
CA LEU A 260 22.69 10.29 23.87
C LEU A 260 22.68 11.81 23.95
N GLU A 261 23.87 12.40 23.98
CA GLU A 261 24.06 13.82 23.73
C GLU A 261 24.16 14.06 22.23
N HIS A 262 23.33 14.96 21.67
CA HIS A 262 23.32 15.23 20.26
C HIS A 262 23.28 16.73 19.94
N ASP A 263 23.95 17.12 18.85
CA ASP A 263 23.92 18.46 18.33
C ASP A 263 23.03 18.56 17.08
N VAL A 264 22.82 17.43 16.40
CA VAL A 264 21.98 17.33 15.19
C VAL A 264 21.04 16.15 15.31
N SER A 265 19.79 16.37 14.96
CA SER A 265 18.79 15.31 14.81
C SER A 265 17.96 15.51 13.55
N SER A 266 17.60 14.42 12.88
CA SER A 266 16.73 14.46 11.70
C SER A 266 15.78 13.26 11.67
N ASN A 267 14.78 13.29 10.81
CA ASN A 267 13.91 12.13 10.57
C ASN A 267 14.44 11.20 9.46
N ASN A 268 15.61 11.51 8.87
CA ASN A 268 16.13 10.82 7.69
C ASN A 268 17.46 10.13 7.98
N ALA A 269 17.48 8.80 8.01
CA ALA A 269 18.70 8.04 8.29
C ALA A 269 19.78 8.17 7.19
N ALA A 270 19.39 8.46 5.92
CA ALA A 270 20.36 8.68 4.86
C ALA A 270 21.11 10.02 5.06
N LEU A 271 20.39 11.08 5.45
CA LEU A 271 21.01 12.34 5.84
C LEU A 271 21.92 12.14 7.06
N ASN A 272 21.45 11.42 8.08
CA ASN A 272 22.25 11.14 9.27
C ASN A 272 23.55 10.38 8.93
N LYS A 273 23.50 9.44 7.97
CA LYS A 273 24.70 8.76 7.47
C LYS A 273 25.72 9.75 6.89
N GLU A 274 25.28 10.65 6.02
CA GLU A 274 26.18 11.64 5.41
C GLU A 274 26.78 12.59 6.45
N LEU A 275 25.99 12.99 7.47
CA LEU A 275 26.50 13.80 8.58
C LEU A 275 27.54 13.06 9.41
N VAL A 276 27.34 11.77 9.71
CA VAL A 276 28.35 10.94 10.41
C VAL A 276 29.60 10.78 9.54
N MET A 277 29.44 10.57 8.25
CA MET A 277 30.54 10.50 7.28
C MET A 277 31.37 11.80 7.24
N SER A 278 30.73 12.95 7.38
CA SER A 278 31.39 14.27 7.42
C SER A 278 32.06 14.59 8.77
N GLY A 279 31.90 13.72 9.77
CA GLY A 279 32.53 13.92 11.10
C GLY A 279 31.69 14.73 12.08
N ALA A 280 30.38 14.86 11.86
CA ALA A 280 29.48 15.61 12.76
C ALA A 280 29.24 14.89 14.12
N GLY A 281 29.56 13.60 14.22
CA GLY A 281 29.35 12.81 15.44
C GLY A 281 29.30 11.32 15.16
N LEU A 282 28.91 10.53 16.16
CA LEU A 282 28.54 9.12 15.99
C LEU A 282 27.11 8.99 15.53
N GLY A 283 26.76 7.86 14.92
CA GLY A 283 25.37 7.54 14.55
C GLY A 283 25.03 6.08 14.85
N ALA A 284 23.78 5.82 15.19
CA ALA A 284 23.20 4.47 15.19
C ALA A 284 22.46 4.28 13.89
N LEU A 285 23.04 3.53 12.96
CA LEU A 285 22.56 3.43 11.57
C LEU A 285 22.32 1.96 11.17
N PRO A 286 21.37 1.68 10.27
CA PRO A 286 21.16 0.33 9.75
C PRO A 286 22.44 -0.23 9.11
N LEU A 287 22.83 -1.45 9.51
CA LEU A 287 24.01 -2.13 8.96
C LEU A 287 23.92 -2.28 7.44
N THR A 288 22.73 -2.51 6.91
CA THR A 288 22.49 -2.58 5.47
C THR A 288 22.77 -1.27 4.72
N MET A 289 22.70 -0.13 5.44
CA MET A 289 22.97 1.20 4.89
C MET A 289 24.46 1.56 4.90
N VAL A 290 25.20 1.05 5.85
CA VAL A 290 26.60 1.46 6.11
C VAL A 290 27.63 0.37 5.79
N GLY A 291 27.19 -0.81 5.34
CA GLY A 291 28.05 -1.97 5.11
C GLY A 291 29.21 -1.68 4.17
N LYS A 292 28.96 -0.99 3.06
CA LYS A 292 30.01 -0.60 2.11
C LYS A 292 31.02 0.37 2.74
N GLU A 293 30.55 1.34 3.49
CA GLU A 293 31.39 2.32 4.17
C GLU A 293 32.25 1.68 5.28
N LEU A 294 31.75 0.64 5.92
CA LEU A 294 32.52 -0.16 6.88
C LEU A 294 33.59 -1.00 6.16
N ASP A 295 33.24 -1.64 5.07
CA ASP A 295 34.19 -2.44 4.25
C ASP A 295 35.31 -1.56 3.65
N ASP A 296 34.94 -0.35 3.20
CA ASP A 296 35.88 0.63 2.62
C ASP A 296 36.68 1.39 3.69
N GLY A 297 36.41 1.20 4.99
CA GLY A 297 37.07 1.90 6.10
C GLY A 297 36.68 3.38 6.22
N ARG A 298 35.63 3.84 5.50
CA ARG A 298 35.13 5.21 5.63
C ARG A 298 34.30 5.43 6.88
N LEU A 299 33.80 4.36 7.47
CA LEU A 299 33.16 4.30 8.78
C LEU A 299 33.84 3.21 9.63
N VAL A 300 33.85 3.41 10.93
CA VAL A 300 34.33 2.45 11.93
C VAL A 300 33.11 2.05 12.78
N GLN A 301 32.87 0.75 12.90
CA GLN A 301 31.88 0.22 13.84
C GLN A 301 32.46 0.23 15.26
N LEU A 302 31.67 0.74 16.20
CA LEU A 302 32.02 0.77 17.62
C LEU A 302 31.22 -0.28 18.39
N LEU A 303 31.79 -0.86 19.40
CA LEU A 303 31.16 -1.85 20.30
C LEU A 303 30.55 -3.05 19.56
N PRO A 304 31.24 -3.71 18.62
CA PRO A 304 30.66 -4.79 17.83
C PRO A 304 30.23 -6.02 18.65
N ASP A 305 30.80 -6.19 19.86
CA ASP A 305 30.48 -7.30 20.77
C ASP A 305 29.22 -7.08 21.60
N PHE A 306 28.62 -5.90 21.50
CA PHE A 306 27.38 -5.57 22.20
C PHE A 306 26.21 -5.55 21.19
N GLU A 307 25.17 -6.32 21.46
CA GLU A 307 23.96 -6.31 20.66
C GLU A 307 23.19 -5.00 20.91
N LEU A 308 23.07 -4.19 19.88
CA LEU A 308 22.25 -2.99 19.93
C LEU A 308 20.78 -3.40 19.75
N MET A 309 19.95 -3.12 20.75
CA MET A 309 18.52 -3.45 20.74
C MET A 309 17.78 -2.44 19.87
N SER A 310 17.36 -2.87 18.69
CA SER A 310 16.73 -2.01 17.69
C SER A 310 15.20 -2.25 17.63
N GLY A 311 14.51 -2.23 18.78
CA GLY A 311 13.08 -2.55 18.85
C GLY A 311 12.19 -1.80 17.86
N ASP A 312 12.58 -0.60 17.46
CA ASP A 312 11.78 0.29 16.61
C ASP A 312 12.16 0.23 15.12
N ALA A 313 13.25 -0.48 14.76
CA ALA A 313 13.70 -0.60 13.38
C ALA A 313 13.18 -1.89 12.68
N GLU A 314 11.95 -2.27 12.94
CA GLU A 314 11.29 -3.40 12.27
C GLU A 314 10.48 -2.90 11.08
N LEU A 315 10.86 -3.34 9.89
CA LEU A 315 10.11 -3.04 8.67
C LEU A 315 8.86 -3.89 8.60
N ARG A 316 7.72 -3.26 8.34
CA ARG A 316 6.41 -3.91 8.27
C ARG A 316 5.72 -3.65 6.94
N LEU A 317 5.07 -4.66 6.42
CA LEU A 317 4.07 -4.52 5.38
C LEU A 317 2.74 -4.16 6.04
N ALA A 318 2.14 -3.05 5.61
CA ALA A 318 0.88 -2.54 6.12
C ALA A 318 -0.16 -2.52 4.99
N TYR A 319 -1.37 -2.99 5.26
CA TYR A 319 -2.45 -3.04 4.28
C TYR A 319 -3.81 -3.07 4.96
N ARG A 320 -4.86 -2.86 4.19
CA ARG A 320 -6.24 -2.89 4.66
C ARG A 320 -6.72 -4.33 4.86
N ASP A 321 -7.85 -4.49 5.52
CA ASP A 321 -8.46 -5.78 5.86
C ASP A 321 -8.49 -6.76 4.68
N ARG A 322 -8.35 -8.05 5.00
CA ARG A 322 -8.26 -9.18 4.07
C ARG A 322 -9.51 -9.40 3.22
N GLY A 323 -10.67 -8.87 3.64
CA GLY A 323 -11.96 -9.14 2.97
C GLY A 323 -12.08 -8.53 1.57
N LEU A 324 -11.30 -7.52 1.24
CA LEU A 324 -11.48 -6.68 0.05
C LEU A 324 -10.18 -6.44 -0.73
N MET A 325 -9.28 -7.44 -0.74
CA MET A 325 -8.00 -7.33 -1.46
C MET A 325 -8.14 -7.58 -2.95
N THR A 326 -7.72 -6.60 -3.77
CA THR A 326 -7.58 -6.79 -5.22
C THR A 326 -6.45 -7.78 -5.56
N ALA A 327 -6.50 -8.39 -6.75
CA ALA A 327 -5.50 -9.35 -7.20
C ALA A 327 -4.07 -8.77 -7.19
N LYS A 328 -3.90 -7.50 -7.57
CA LYS A 328 -2.59 -6.80 -7.56
C LYS A 328 -2.03 -6.64 -6.15
N VAL A 329 -2.87 -6.29 -5.17
CA VAL A 329 -2.49 -6.14 -3.76
C VAL A 329 -2.08 -7.48 -3.17
N ARG A 330 -2.89 -8.52 -3.37
CA ARG A 330 -2.59 -9.89 -2.91
C ARG A 330 -1.28 -10.40 -3.50
N ALA A 331 -1.09 -10.25 -4.81
CA ALA A 331 0.12 -10.67 -5.49
C ALA A 331 1.38 -9.97 -4.94
N PHE A 332 1.28 -8.67 -4.59
CA PHE A 332 2.40 -7.96 -4.00
C PHE A 332 2.69 -8.41 -2.57
N ILE A 333 1.66 -8.63 -1.75
CA ILE A 333 1.81 -9.15 -0.38
C ILE A 333 2.50 -10.52 -0.39
N ASP A 334 2.03 -11.44 -1.22
CA ASP A 334 2.59 -12.79 -1.32
C ASP A 334 4.04 -12.76 -1.82
N TYR A 335 4.29 -11.94 -2.84
CA TYR A 335 5.63 -11.77 -3.38
C TYR A 335 6.61 -11.15 -2.39
N ALA A 336 6.23 -10.03 -1.75
CA ALA A 336 7.06 -9.34 -0.77
C ALA A 336 7.37 -10.23 0.43
N THR A 337 6.36 -10.95 0.93
CA THR A 337 6.54 -11.92 2.01
C THR A 337 7.56 -12.98 1.63
N SER A 338 7.37 -13.66 0.48
CA SER A 338 8.29 -14.70 0.01
C SER A 338 9.71 -14.17 -0.21
N TYR A 339 9.84 -12.95 -0.71
CA TYR A 339 11.13 -12.29 -0.91
C TYR A 339 11.88 -12.09 0.41
N PHE A 340 11.21 -11.52 1.43
CA PHE A 340 11.85 -11.26 2.72
C PHE A 340 12.13 -12.55 3.50
N ASP A 341 11.25 -13.56 3.41
CA ASP A 341 11.48 -14.88 4.02
C ASP A 341 12.74 -15.56 3.41
N ALA A 342 12.89 -15.53 2.09
CA ALA A 342 14.07 -16.06 1.41
C ALA A 342 15.35 -15.31 1.78
N ARG A 343 15.27 -13.98 1.90
CA ARG A 343 16.40 -13.14 2.29
C ARG A 343 16.83 -13.38 3.74
N ALA A 344 15.88 -13.56 4.66
CA ALA A 344 16.16 -13.88 6.06
C ALA A 344 16.89 -15.22 6.18
N ALA A 345 16.48 -16.24 5.42
CA ALA A 345 17.17 -17.54 5.37
C ALA A 345 18.60 -17.42 4.86
N GLN A 346 18.85 -16.60 3.83
CA GLN A 346 20.21 -16.35 3.31
C GLN A 346 21.11 -15.64 4.33
N MET A 347 20.60 -14.62 5.03
CA MET A 347 21.37 -13.89 6.03
C MET A 347 21.71 -14.77 7.25
N GLY A 348 20.81 -15.66 7.67
CA GLY A 348 21.07 -16.62 8.74
C GLY A 348 22.23 -17.58 8.40
N HIS A 349 22.35 -18.02 7.17
CA HIS A 349 23.44 -18.90 6.70
C HIS A 349 24.79 -18.16 6.68
N VAL A 350 24.82 -16.89 6.22
CA VAL A 350 26.05 -16.08 6.19
C VAL A 350 26.55 -15.79 7.61
N GLN A 351 25.67 -15.54 8.55
CA GLN A 351 26.00 -15.26 9.96
C GLN A 351 26.57 -16.49 10.65
N GLN A 352 26.03 -17.69 10.39
CA GLN A 352 26.58 -18.96 10.88
C GLN A 352 27.97 -19.24 10.33
N GLN A 353 28.21 -18.97 9.04
CA GLN A 353 29.52 -19.17 8.42
C GLN A 353 30.59 -18.22 8.99
N ARG A 354 30.24 -16.96 9.29
CA ARG A 354 31.15 -16.00 9.92
C ARG A 354 31.51 -16.40 11.35
N THR A 355 30.58 -16.95 12.10
CA THR A 355 30.85 -17.43 13.50
C THR A 355 31.76 -18.66 13.51
N VAL A 356 31.61 -19.55 12.52
CA VAL A 356 32.48 -20.74 12.40
C VAL A 356 33.90 -20.34 11.93
N ALA A 357 34.03 -19.39 11.02
CA ALA A 357 35.32 -18.91 10.52
C ALA A 357 36.08 -18.08 11.54
N GLY A 358 35.41 -17.30 12.40
CA GLY A 358 36.02 -16.50 13.46
C GLY A 358 36.47 -17.32 14.69
N GLY A 359 35.99 -18.56 14.85
CA GLY A 359 36.35 -19.45 15.96
C GLY A 359 37.66 -20.23 15.79
N SER A 360 38.23 -20.25 14.56
CA SER A 360 39.42 -21.06 14.26
C SER A 360 40.78 -20.30 14.32
N GLY A 361 40.77 -19.03 14.72
CA GLY A 361 41.96 -18.16 14.72
C GLY A 361 42.37 -17.67 16.10
N ARG A 362 42.54 -18.55 17.10
CA ARG A 362 43.40 -18.26 18.27
C ARG A 362 44.67 -19.11 18.16
N PRO A 363 45.84 -18.55 17.86
CA PRO A 363 47.09 -19.20 18.18
C PRO A 363 47.33 -19.12 19.70
N SER A 364 47.68 -20.23 20.25
CA SER A 364 48.21 -20.44 21.61
C SER A 364 49.45 -19.59 21.92
#